data_e763017249cc12b5629fb263667b82ba
#
_entry.id   e763017249cc12b5629fb263667b82ba
#
_cell.length_a   1.000
_cell.length_b   1.000
_cell.length_c   1.000
_cell.angle_alpha   90.00
_cell.angle_beta   90.00
_cell.angle_gamma   90.00
#
_symmetry.space_group_name_H-M   'P 1'
#
loop_
_entity.id
_entity.type
_entity.pdbx_description
1 polymer ?
#
loop_
_entity_poly.entity_id
_entity_poly.type
_entity_poly.pdbx_seq_one_letter_code
_entity_poly.pdbx_strand_id
1 'polypeptide(L)'
;MNILSKKDIYLDNAACTMVDLNIVKKINKIEKKLFANASGIHKMGLYSLNVLNESRISVARNLNAHKDEIFFAGSGTESVAIAILGTVYNFHEKNPNSKILPHIITSNIEHSAVIENCRLLEKRKQAEITYIACDENGIVNPKDIKKALKENTILVSIMYANNEIGTIQPIQEIAKEIRHFKRFAQDKKFDFEKSSGQVTRHFQNQIFYPVLHTDACQAMNYLFTENIEKLGVDMLSFNSSKIYGGNGVGCLYKKRSVEISPVCGGGGQENNLRSGTENVAGILGLSLALEITNKIKDKESARLIKIRDYAIEELLLLSVSSGYEIILNGSKENRLPNNINISVFGISSELLVIELDAKGIMVSERSACASNGEGSSHVIRALRSAQNKTFDETSGALRITLGRQTIKKDIDTLVKNLSQILEKYKNFN
;
A
#
# COMPACT_ATOMS: atom_id res chain seq x y z
N MET A 1 24.04 -15.53 -12.20
CA MET A 1 23.39 -16.84 -11.99
C MET A 1 21.92 -16.66 -12.34
N ASN A 2 21.40 -17.30 -13.38
CA ASN A 2 19.96 -17.31 -13.65
C ASN A 2 19.34 -18.31 -12.67
N ILE A 3 18.78 -17.80 -11.57
CA ILE A 3 18.10 -18.62 -10.56
C ILE A 3 16.78 -19.17 -11.13
N LEU A 4 16.10 -18.39 -11.98
CA LEU A 4 14.91 -18.82 -12.68
C LEU A 4 15.30 -19.59 -13.97
N SER A 5 14.75 -20.78 -14.13
CA SER A 5 14.83 -21.53 -15.38
C SER A 5 13.91 -20.88 -16.43
N LYS A 6 14.11 -21.20 -17.73
CA LYS A 6 13.19 -20.76 -18.80
C LYS A 6 11.75 -21.28 -18.63
N LYS A 7 11.52 -22.20 -17.68
CA LYS A 7 10.20 -22.82 -17.40
C LYS A 7 9.51 -22.22 -16.19
N ASP A 8 10.19 -21.40 -15.37
CA ASP A 8 9.65 -20.87 -14.12
C ASP A 8 8.69 -19.72 -14.40
N ILE A 9 7.53 -19.77 -13.70
CA ILE A 9 6.43 -18.81 -13.84
C ILE A 9 6.30 -18.04 -12.51
N TYR A 10 6.64 -16.74 -12.53
CA TYR A 10 6.55 -15.88 -11.36
C TYR A 10 5.21 -15.12 -11.31
N LEU A 11 4.37 -15.48 -10.36
CA LEU A 11 3.03 -14.93 -10.15
C LEU A 11 2.84 -14.36 -8.73
N ASP A 12 3.91 -13.81 -8.14
CA ASP A 12 3.89 -13.15 -6.83
C ASP A 12 4.36 -11.69 -6.89
N ASN A 13 3.90 -10.96 -7.91
CA ASN A 13 4.29 -9.56 -8.15
C ASN A 13 3.74 -8.57 -7.10
N ALA A 14 2.76 -8.95 -6.29
CA ALA A 14 2.33 -8.15 -5.14
C ALA A 14 3.34 -8.20 -3.98
N ALA A 15 4.10 -9.28 -3.83
CA ALA A 15 5.20 -9.34 -2.87
C ALA A 15 6.40 -8.53 -3.34
N CYS A 16 6.86 -8.75 -4.57
CA CYS A 16 7.96 -8.00 -5.18
C CYS A 16 7.93 -8.14 -6.70
N THR A 17 8.24 -7.09 -7.42
CA THR A 17 8.39 -7.13 -8.88
C THR A 17 9.85 -7.30 -9.29
N MET A 18 10.10 -7.97 -10.42
CA MET A 18 11.46 -8.00 -11.00
C MET A 18 11.89 -6.61 -11.42
N VAL A 19 13.13 -6.23 -11.08
CA VAL A 19 13.66 -4.91 -11.48
C VAL A 19 13.72 -4.82 -13.00
N ASP A 20 13.27 -3.69 -13.56
CA ASP A 20 13.35 -3.42 -15.00
C ASP A 20 14.82 -3.42 -15.46
N LEU A 21 15.15 -4.22 -16.48
CA LEU A 21 16.52 -4.38 -16.95
C LEU A 21 17.16 -3.07 -17.44
N ASN A 22 16.37 -2.13 -17.95
CA ASN A 22 16.89 -0.82 -18.36
C ASN A 22 17.28 0.02 -17.13
N ILE A 23 16.55 -0.12 -16.03
CA ILE A 23 16.89 0.51 -14.74
C ILE A 23 18.19 -0.08 -14.20
N VAL A 24 18.31 -1.41 -14.19
CA VAL A 24 19.55 -2.11 -13.77
C VAL A 24 20.75 -1.61 -14.58
N LYS A 25 20.64 -1.58 -15.90
CA LYS A 25 21.70 -1.09 -16.79
C LYS A 25 22.08 0.37 -16.49
N LYS A 26 21.10 1.21 -16.24
CA LYS A 26 21.31 2.65 -15.96
C LYS A 26 21.98 2.87 -14.61
N ILE A 27 21.54 2.13 -13.57
CA ILE A 27 22.15 2.19 -12.24
C ILE A 27 23.59 1.70 -12.29
N ASN A 28 23.85 0.51 -12.84
CA ASN A 28 25.19 -0.08 -12.94
C ASN A 28 26.21 0.84 -13.62
N LYS A 29 25.75 1.63 -14.62
CA LYS A 29 26.60 2.60 -15.33
C LYS A 29 27.11 3.71 -14.44
N ILE A 30 26.37 4.13 -13.43
CA ILE A 30 26.69 5.30 -12.59
C ILE A 30 26.93 4.96 -11.12
N GLU A 31 26.60 3.74 -10.66
CA GLU A 31 26.67 3.32 -9.26
C GLU A 31 28.08 3.56 -8.66
N LYS A 32 29.13 3.25 -9.43
CA LYS A 32 30.53 3.50 -9.02
C LYS A 32 30.84 4.97 -8.70
N LYS A 33 29.98 5.92 -9.15
CA LYS A 33 30.09 7.35 -8.88
C LYS A 33 29.19 7.81 -7.74
N LEU A 34 28.26 6.96 -7.24
CA LEU A 34 27.27 7.26 -6.20
C LEU A 34 27.70 6.78 -4.80
N PHE A 35 28.98 6.50 -4.59
CA PHE A 35 29.50 6.01 -3.32
C PHE A 35 29.59 7.10 -2.24
N ALA A 36 29.60 8.37 -2.64
CA ALA A 36 29.79 9.49 -1.72
C ALA A 36 28.47 9.93 -1.09
N ASN A 37 28.54 10.32 0.20
CA ASN A 37 27.41 10.90 0.93
C ASN A 37 26.95 12.19 0.26
N ALA A 38 25.64 12.33 0.00
CA ALA A 38 25.04 13.52 -0.62
C ALA A 38 25.18 14.81 0.22
N SER A 39 25.49 14.69 1.52
CA SER A 39 25.81 15.84 2.38
C SER A 39 27.25 16.32 2.24
N GLY A 40 28.11 15.63 1.49
CA GLY A 40 29.51 16.01 1.28
C GLY A 40 29.65 17.22 0.36
N ILE A 41 30.46 18.23 0.78
CA ILE A 41 30.68 19.45 0.01
C ILE A 41 31.72 19.30 -1.12
N HIS A 42 32.38 18.14 -1.21
CA HIS A 42 33.34 17.83 -2.26
C HIS A 42 32.64 17.33 -3.53
N LYS A 43 33.37 17.35 -4.65
CA LYS A 43 32.85 17.03 -6.00
C LYS A 43 31.95 15.78 -6.07
N MET A 44 32.34 14.70 -5.37
CA MET A 44 31.57 13.44 -5.41
C MET A 44 30.30 13.51 -4.58
N GLY A 45 30.31 14.21 -3.43
CA GLY A 45 29.11 14.47 -2.64
C GLY A 45 28.09 15.32 -3.41
N LEU A 46 28.57 16.40 -4.05
CA LEU A 46 27.73 17.23 -4.91
C LEU A 46 27.14 16.44 -6.11
N TYR A 47 27.88 15.49 -6.66
CA TYR A 47 27.36 14.61 -7.70
C TYR A 47 26.19 13.74 -7.19
N SER A 48 26.37 13.11 -6.01
CA SER A 48 25.29 12.31 -5.38
C SER A 48 24.08 13.18 -5.03
N LEU A 49 24.30 14.38 -4.49
CA LEU A 49 23.24 15.35 -4.19
C LEU A 49 22.46 15.76 -5.44
N ASN A 50 23.15 15.98 -6.56
CA ASN A 50 22.48 16.33 -7.81
C ASN A 50 21.60 15.18 -8.30
N VAL A 51 22.09 13.92 -8.28
CA VAL A 51 21.29 12.76 -8.66
C VAL A 51 20.07 12.59 -7.75
N LEU A 52 20.23 12.80 -6.43
CA LEU A 52 19.13 12.76 -5.46
C LEU A 52 18.06 13.80 -5.79
N ASN A 53 18.47 15.06 -6.04
CA ASN A 53 17.57 16.18 -6.33
C ASN A 53 16.83 15.96 -7.67
N GLU A 54 17.51 15.54 -8.72
CA GLU A 54 16.89 15.23 -10.02
C GLU A 54 15.88 14.10 -9.90
N SER A 55 16.20 13.06 -9.11
CA SER A 55 15.26 11.98 -8.82
C SER A 55 14.02 12.47 -8.08
N ARG A 56 14.18 13.36 -7.09
CA ARG A 56 13.07 13.98 -6.34
C ARG A 56 12.19 14.84 -7.25
N ILE A 57 12.79 15.65 -8.12
CA ILE A 57 12.05 16.45 -9.11
C ILE A 57 11.27 15.54 -10.07
N SER A 58 11.89 14.46 -10.53
CA SER A 58 11.22 13.49 -11.42
C SER A 58 10.01 12.82 -10.72
N VAL A 59 10.16 12.36 -9.46
CA VAL A 59 9.05 11.79 -8.69
C VAL A 59 7.93 12.82 -8.51
N ALA A 60 8.27 14.03 -8.10
CA ALA A 60 7.30 15.13 -7.92
C ALA A 60 6.51 15.40 -9.21
N ARG A 61 7.20 15.51 -10.36
CA ARG A 61 6.57 15.69 -11.67
C ARG A 61 5.60 14.56 -12.02
N ASN A 62 5.98 13.32 -11.76
CA ASN A 62 5.16 12.15 -12.05
C ASN A 62 3.90 12.03 -11.18
N LEU A 63 3.86 12.75 -10.05
CA LEU A 63 2.73 12.82 -9.12
C LEU A 63 1.96 14.15 -9.23
N ASN A 64 2.40 15.07 -10.09
CA ASN A 64 1.92 16.46 -10.15
C ASN A 64 1.98 17.15 -8.79
N ALA A 65 3.12 17.01 -8.11
CA ALA A 65 3.44 17.55 -6.80
C ALA A 65 4.65 18.48 -6.85
N HIS A 66 4.95 19.16 -5.75
CA HIS A 66 6.18 19.92 -5.60
C HIS A 66 7.31 19.06 -5.04
N LYS A 67 8.57 19.39 -5.38
CA LYS A 67 9.74 18.63 -4.94
C LYS A 67 9.90 18.55 -3.41
N ASP A 68 9.49 19.57 -2.70
CA ASP A 68 9.53 19.66 -1.24
C ASP A 68 8.38 18.93 -0.54
N GLU A 69 7.47 18.29 -1.32
CA GLU A 69 6.43 17.40 -0.84
C GLU A 69 6.83 15.91 -0.95
N ILE A 70 8.03 15.62 -1.48
CA ILE A 70 8.52 14.26 -1.69
C ILE A 70 9.62 13.94 -0.68
N PHE A 71 9.44 12.85 0.06
CA PHE A 71 10.38 12.36 1.07
C PHE A 71 10.71 10.88 0.80
N PHE A 72 11.99 10.54 0.83
CA PHE A 72 12.42 9.17 0.62
C PHE A 72 12.61 8.42 1.94
N ALA A 73 12.24 7.16 1.94
CA ALA A 73 12.36 6.23 3.06
C ALA A 73 13.03 4.93 2.60
N GLY A 74 13.39 4.05 3.51
CA GLY A 74 14.01 2.76 3.18
C GLY A 74 13.01 1.69 2.71
N SER A 75 11.70 1.91 2.91
CA SER A 75 10.65 0.97 2.50
C SER A 75 9.27 1.63 2.51
N GLY A 76 8.26 0.95 1.94
CA GLY A 76 6.86 1.36 2.09
C GLY A 76 6.41 1.32 3.56
N THR A 77 6.85 0.34 4.32
CA THR A 77 6.57 0.24 5.76
C THR A 77 7.09 1.45 6.53
N GLU A 78 8.32 1.90 6.25
CA GLU A 78 8.88 3.11 6.87
C GLU A 78 8.12 4.37 6.44
N SER A 79 7.74 4.49 5.16
CA SER A 79 6.92 5.58 4.65
C SER A 79 5.58 5.68 5.35
N VAL A 80 4.88 4.55 5.53
CA VAL A 80 3.62 4.45 6.29
C VAL A 80 3.82 4.80 7.76
N ALA A 81 4.90 4.28 8.39
CA ALA A 81 5.20 4.59 9.79
C ALA A 81 5.46 6.10 10.00
N ILE A 82 6.20 6.74 9.10
CA ILE A 82 6.43 8.20 9.13
C ILE A 82 5.09 8.95 9.04
N ALA A 83 4.20 8.55 8.14
CA ALA A 83 2.90 9.20 8.00
C ALA A 83 2.04 9.07 9.26
N ILE A 84 1.94 7.87 9.85
CA ILE A 84 1.06 7.59 11.00
C ILE A 84 1.68 8.11 12.30
N LEU A 85 2.89 7.64 12.64
CA LEU A 85 3.55 8.01 13.90
C LEU A 85 3.93 9.49 13.91
N GLY A 86 4.44 10.00 12.78
CA GLY A 86 4.82 11.42 12.66
C GLY A 86 3.64 12.37 12.87
N THR A 87 2.43 12.00 12.41
CA THR A 87 1.20 12.78 12.66
C THR A 87 0.86 12.79 14.15
N VAL A 88 0.93 11.64 14.83
CA VAL A 88 0.63 11.54 16.27
C VAL A 88 1.68 12.28 17.12
N TYR A 89 2.96 12.12 16.78
CA TYR A 89 4.05 12.81 17.50
C TYR A 89 3.94 14.33 17.37
N ASN A 90 3.65 14.83 16.18
CA ASN A 90 3.41 16.27 15.97
C ASN A 90 2.19 16.76 16.79
N PHE A 91 1.13 15.95 16.91
CA PHE A 91 0.00 16.28 17.78
C PHE A 91 0.46 16.45 19.24
N HIS A 92 1.19 15.48 19.79
CA HIS A 92 1.65 15.54 21.18
C HIS A 92 2.66 16.66 21.43
N GLU A 93 3.56 16.93 20.48
CA GLU A 93 4.50 18.05 20.59
C GLU A 93 3.81 19.40 20.63
N LYS A 94 2.76 19.58 19.83
CA LYS A 94 1.95 20.81 19.83
C LYS A 94 1.01 20.94 21.03
N ASN A 95 0.69 19.81 21.67
CA ASN A 95 -0.27 19.74 22.76
C ASN A 95 0.28 18.99 23.99
N PRO A 96 1.42 19.43 24.57
CA PRO A 96 2.12 18.67 25.61
C PRO A 96 1.30 18.46 26.88
N ASN A 97 0.32 19.34 27.14
CA ASN A 97 -0.54 19.30 28.33
C ASN A 97 -1.97 18.78 28.04
N SER A 98 -2.23 18.32 26.83
CA SER A 98 -3.56 17.81 26.46
C SER A 98 -3.80 16.45 27.10
N LYS A 99 -4.99 16.31 27.73
CA LYS A 99 -5.50 15.02 28.19
C LYS A 99 -6.30 14.30 27.09
N ILE A 100 -6.55 14.96 25.97
CA ILE A 100 -7.29 14.40 24.84
C ILE A 100 -6.32 13.59 24.01
N LEU A 101 -6.63 12.32 23.78
CA LEU A 101 -5.89 11.48 22.85
C LEU A 101 -6.30 11.84 21.41
N PRO A 102 -5.35 11.91 20.47
CA PRO A 102 -5.67 12.03 19.06
C PRO A 102 -6.37 10.77 18.56
N HIS A 103 -7.32 10.94 17.65
CA HIS A 103 -8.06 9.85 17.05
C HIS A 103 -7.61 9.58 15.62
N ILE A 104 -7.45 8.29 15.27
CA ILE A 104 -7.11 7.80 13.95
C ILE A 104 -8.24 6.90 13.46
N ILE A 105 -8.61 7.05 12.19
CA ILE A 105 -9.51 6.13 11.49
C ILE A 105 -8.70 5.35 10.47
N THR A 106 -8.85 4.04 10.48
CA THR A 106 -8.25 3.14 9.48
C THR A 106 -9.21 2.01 9.14
N SER A 107 -8.85 1.08 8.24
CA SER A 107 -9.70 -0.06 7.92
C SER A 107 -9.18 -1.36 8.55
N ASN A 108 -10.06 -2.36 8.65
CA ASN A 108 -9.71 -3.68 9.16
C ASN A 108 -8.98 -4.58 8.14
N ILE A 109 -8.76 -4.08 6.91
CA ILE A 109 -8.11 -4.80 5.81
C ILE A 109 -6.78 -4.14 5.39
N GLU A 110 -6.25 -3.22 6.18
CA GLU A 110 -4.98 -2.55 5.87
C GLU A 110 -3.79 -3.52 5.88
N HIS A 111 -2.70 -3.09 5.21
CA HIS A 111 -1.42 -3.78 5.33
C HIS A 111 -0.91 -3.72 6.77
N SER A 112 -0.13 -4.74 7.19
CA SER A 112 0.46 -4.82 8.54
C SER A 112 1.24 -3.56 8.94
N ALA A 113 1.84 -2.85 7.98
CA ALA A 113 2.50 -1.57 8.25
C ALA A 113 1.56 -0.49 8.82
N VAL A 114 0.28 -0.51 8.48
CA VAL A 114 -0.74 0.39 9.07
C VAL A 114 -1.26 -0.20 10.38
N ILE A 115 -1.73 -1.44 10.35
CA ILE A 115 -2.36 -2.11 11.50
C ILE A 115 -1.43 -2.13 12.72
N GLU A 116 -0.17 -2.55 12.55
CA GLU A 116 0.76 -2.71 13.68
C GLU A 116 1.21 -1.35 14.24
N ASN A 117 1.36 -0.31 13.41
CA ASN A 117 1.62 1.04 13.93
C ASN A 117 0.41 1.59 14.70
N CYS A 118 -0.81 1.36 14.24
CA CYS A 118 -2.03 1.72 14.99
C CYS A 118 -2.10 0.96 16.33
N ARG A 119 -1.92 -0.36 16.34
CA ARG A 119 -1.88 -1.17 17.56
C ARG A 119 -0.79 -0.73 18.54
N LEU A 120 0.38 -0.35 18.03
CA LEU A 120 1.47 0.16 18.85
C LEU A 120 1.06 1.46 19.57
N LEU A 121 0.38 2.38 18.88
CA LEU A 121 -0.12 3.63 19.44
C LEU A 121 -1.22 3.39 20.49
N GLU A 122 -2.15 2.46 20.25
CA GLU A 122 -3.17 2.04 21.22
C GLU A 122 -2.51 1.46 22.47
N LYS A 123 -1.60 0.49 22.31
CA LYS A 123 -0.88 -0.15 23.42
C LYS A 123 -0.10 0.86 24.27
N ARG A 124 0.45 1.90 23.64
CA ARG A 124 1.17 2.98 24.33
C ARG A 124 0.25 4.07 24.86
N LYS A 125 -1.04 3.98 24.63
CA LYS A 125 -2.05 5.01 24.98
C LYS A 125 -1.71 6.38 24.39
N GLN A 126 -1.22 6.39 23.14
CA GLN A 126 -0.83 7.59 22.40
C GLN A 126 -1.90 8.05 21.40
N ALA A 127 -2.82 7.17 21.02
CA ALA A 127 -3.96 7.50 20.16
C ALA A 127 -5.14 6.56 20.41
N GLU A 128 -6.36 7.02 20.08
CA GLU A 128 -7.55 6.19 19.90
C GLU A 128 -7.62 5.75 18.42
N ILE A 129 -7.98 4.50 18.17
CA ILE A 129 -8.09 3.98 16.81
C ILE A 129 -9.50 3.47 16.55
N THR A 130 -10.07 3.84 15.41
CA THR A 130 -11.29 3.23 14.88
C THR A 130 -10.96 2.44 13.62
N TYR A 131 -11.21 1.12 13.64
CA TYR A 131 -11.05 0.23 12.50
C TYR A 131 -12.41 0.09 11.80
N ILE A 132 -12.54 0.66 10.60
CA ILE A 132 -13.74 0.56 9.77
C ILE A 132 -13.79 -0.83 9.13
N ALA A 133 -14.91 -1.51 9.28
CA ALA A 133 -15.14 -2.79 8.62
C ALA A 133 -15.34 -2.60 7.11
N CYS A 134 -14.77 -3.49 6.31
CA CYS A 134 -15.10 -3.58 4.89
C CYS A 134 -16.45 -4.28 4.68
N ASP A 135 -17.01 -4.11 3.49
CA ASP A 135 -18.17 -4.88 3.02
C ASP A 135 -17.77 -6.29 2.53
N GLU A 136 -18.76 -7.03 2.03
CA GLU A 136 -18.61 -8.40 1.47
C GLU A 136 -17.67 -8.49 0.26
N ASN A 137 -17.37 -7.37 -0.39
CA ASN A 137 -16.44 -7.21 -1.50
C ASN A 137 -15.06 -6.71 -1.07
N GLY A 138 -14.86 -6.45 0.22
CA GLY A 138 -13.65 -5.86 0.76
C GLY A 138 -13.54 -4.35 0.50
N ILE A 139 -14.66 -3.63 0.35
CA ILE A 139 -14.71 -2.19 0.12
C ILE A 139 -15.09 -1.47 1.41
N VAL A 140 -14.39 -0.40 1.74
CA VAL A 140 -14.71 0.50 2.86
C VAL A 140 -15.75 1.52 2.41
N ASN A 141 -16.87 1.61 3.13
CA ASN A 141 -17.92 2.56 2.81
C ASN A 141 -17.52 3.99 3.27
N PRO A 142 -17.45 4.99 2.38
CA PRO A 142 -17.14 6.38 2.75
C PRO A 142 -18.06 6.97 3.83
N LYS A 143 -19.33 6.55 3.87
CA LYS A 143 -20.30 7.00 4.89
C LYS A 143 -19.93 6.51 6.30
N ASP A 144 -19.29 5.36 6.43
CA ASP A 144 -18.88 4.85 7.73
C ASP A 144 -17.63 5.57 8.24
N ILE A 145 -16.72 5.97 7.33
CA ILE A 145 -15.64 6.93 7.66
C ILE A 145 -16.25 8.22 8.22
N LYS A 146 -17.26 8.79 7.52
CA LYS A 146 -17.95 10.03 7.96
C LYS A 146 -18.55 9.90 9.36
N LYS A 147 -19.23 8.78 9.65
CA LYS A 147 -19.83 8.52 10.98
C LYS A 147 -18.78 8.39 12.09
N ALA A 148 -17.60 7.87 11.76
CA ALA A 148 -16.51 7.66 12.69
C ALA A 148 -15.69 8.94 12.98
N LEU A 149 -15.85 10.02 12.19
CA LEU A 149 -15.15 11.27 12.40
C LEU A 149 -15.56 11.92 13.73
N LYS A 150 -14.56 12.27 14.53
CA LYS A 150 -14.68 12.96 15.83
C LYS A 150 -13.92 14.29 15.76
N GLU A 151 -14.17 15.18 16.73
CA GLU A 151 -13.45 16.47 16.83
C GLU A 151 -11.94 16.30 17.04
N ASN A 152 -11.52 15.22 17.71
CA ASN A 152 -10.12 14.85 17.92
C ASN A 152 -9.55 13.94 16.82
N THR A 153 -10.25 13.72 15.70
CA THR A 153 -9.71 12.95 14.58
C THR A 153 -8.63 13.74 13.87
N ILE A 154 -7.40 13.23 13.87
CA ILE A 154 -6.24 13.88 13.23
C ILE A 154 -5.80 13.20 11.94
N LEU A 155 -6.11 11.90 11.77
CA LEU A 155 -5.68 11.10 10.63
C LEU A 155 -6.77 10.12 10.20
N VAL A 156 -6.97 10.02 8.90
CA VAL A 156 -7.67 8.92 8.23
C VAL A 156 -6.65 8.24 7.33
N SER A 157 -6.39 6.95 7.55
CA SER A 157 -5.41 6.18 6.76
C SER A 157 -6.10 4.97 6.14
N ILE A 158 -6.34 5.02 4.83
CA ILE A 158 -7.01 3.97 4.06
C ILE A 158 -6.15 3.62 2.85
N MET A 159 -5.85 2.33 2.67
CA MET A 159 -5.10 1.87 1.50
C MET A 159 -5.85 2.14 0.21
N TYR A 160 -5.14 2.40 -0.89
CA TYR A 160 -5.79 2.64 -2.19
C TYR A 160 -6.25 1.33 -2.83
N ALA A 161 -5.47 0.25 -2.66
CA ALA A 161 -5.88 -1.07 -3.11
C ALA A 161 -5.26 -2.15 -2.21
N ASN A 162 -6.04 -3.18 -1.93
CA ASN A 162 -5.61 -4.25 -1.03
C ASN A 162 -4.60 -5.19 -1.71
N ASN A 163 -3.52 -5.51 -1.02
CA ASN A 163 -2.41 -6.32 -1.50
C ASN A 163 -2.71 -7.83 -1.56
N GLU A 164 -3.75 -8.28 -0.87
CA GLU A 164 -4.16 -9.69 -0.85
C GLU A 164 -5.31 -9.94 -1.83
N ILE A 165 -6.45 -9.32 -1.62
CA ILE A 165 -7.66 -9.54 -2.41
C ILE A 165 -7.80 -8.63 -3.65
N GLY A 166 -6.89 -7.66 -3.81
CA GLY A 166 -6.87 -6.77 -4.98
C GLY A 166 -7.98 -5.72 -5.04
N THR A 167 -8.89 -5.67 -4.05
CA THR A 167 -10.01 -4.72 -4.04
C THR A 167 -9.53 -3.28 -3.95
N ILE A 168 -10.08 -2.42 -4.81
CA ILE A 168 -9.76 -0.98 -4.90
C ILE A 168 -10.70 -0.21 -3.98
N GLN A 169 -10.15 0.74 -3.20
CA GLN A 169 -10.91 1.56 -2.27
C GLN A 169 -11.33 2.89 -2.89
N PRO A 170 -12.48 3.44 -2.51
CA PRO A 170 -13.05 4.69 -3.04
C PRO A 170 -12.39 5.93 -2.42
N ILE A 171 -11.09 6.14 -2.65
CA ILE A 171 -10.28 7.20 -1.99
C ILE A 171 -10.82 8.59 -2.28
N GLN A 172 -11.29 8.87 -3.52
CA GLN A 172 -11.82 10.18 -3.87
C GLN A 172 -13.13 10.51 -3.14
N GLU A 173 -13.99 9.50 -2.95
CA GLU A 173 -15.23 9.62 -2.20
C GLU A 173 -14.95 9.83 -0.71
N ILE A 174 -14.01 9.08 -0.14
CA ILE A 174 -13.53 9.28 1.24
C ILE A 174 -12.98 10.69 1.41
N ALA A 175 -12.16 11.16 0.47
CA ALA A 175 -11.63 12.52 0.49
C ALA A 175 -12.74 13.60 0.47
N LYS A 176 -13.84 13.35 -0.25
CA LYS A 176 -15.01 14.26 -0.25
C LYS A 176 -15.67 14.33 1.12
N GLU A 177 -15.93 13.19 1.78
CA GLU A 177 -16.54 13.15 3.11
C GLU A 177 -15.68 13.88 4.16
N ILE A 178 -14.36 13.68 4.13
CA ILE A 178 -13.43 14.39 5.02
C ILE A 178 -13.46 15.90 4.77
N ARG A 179 -13.48 16.36 3.50
CA ARG A 179 -13.58 17.79 3.18
C ARG A 179 -14.90 18.41 3.64
N HIS A 180 -16.00 17.69 3.55
CA HIS A 180 -17.29 18.14 4.09
C HIS A 180 -17.23 18.31 5.60
N PHE A 181 -16.63 17.37 6.31
CA PHE A 181 -16.44 17.48 7.76
C PHE A 181 -15.58 18.70 8.13
N LYS A 182 -14.47 18.93 7.42
CA LYS A 182 -13.59 20.10 7.62
C LYS A 182 -14.37 21.43 7.48
N ARG A 183 -15.18 21.58 6.44
CA ARG A 183 -15.99 22.79 6.21
C ARG A 183 -17.00 23.00 7.33
N PHE A 184 -17.76 21.97 7.69
CA PHE A 184 -18.76 22.05 8.76
C PHE A 184 -18.15 22.43 10.12
N ALA A 185 -16.95 21.91 10.44
CA ALA A 185 -16.23 22.27 11.65
C ALA A 185 -15.77 23.74 11.63
N GLN A 186 -15.35 24.26 10.46
CA GLN A 186 -15.00 25.67 10.28
C GLN A 186 -16.20 26.59 10.46
N ASP A 187 -17.35 26.25 9.85
CA ASP A 187 -18.58 27.05 9.92
C ASP A 187 -19.11 27.13 11.36
N LYS A 188 -19.13 26.00 12.10
CA LYS A 188 -19.50 25.99 13.52
C LYS A 188 -18.60 26.88 14.39
N LYS A 189 -17.30 26.88 14.13
CA LYS A 189 -16.36 27.75 14.86
C LYS A 189 -16.66 29.22 14.58
N PHE A 190 -16.90 29.58 13.33
CA PHE A 190 -17.21 30.95 12.94
C PHE A 190 -18.51 31.45 13.59
N ASP A 191 -19.55 30.61 13.68
CA ASP A 191 -20.80 30.94 14.35
C ASP A 191 -20.67 31.06 15.89
N PHE A 192 -19.85 30.21 16.52
CA PHE A 192 -19.56 30.27 17.94
C PHE A 192 -18.75 31.53 18.31
N GLU A 193 -17.75 31.91 17.50
CA GLU A 193 -16.99 33.14 17.70
C GLU A 193 -17.86 34.39 17.55
N LYS A 194 -18.86 34.40 16.66
CA LYS A 194 -19.83 35.48 16.52
C LYS A 194 -20.81 35.58 17.69
N SER A 195 -21.21 34.45 18.25
CA SER A 195 -22.26 34.43 19.27
C SER A 195 -21.76 34.63 20.71
N SER A 196 -20.51 34.26 21.01
CA SER A 196 -20.03 34.24 22.40
C SER A 196 -19.23 35.47 22.81
N GLY A 197 -18.72 36.28 21.90
CA GLY A 197 -17.92 37.47 22.24
C GLY A 197 -16.68 37.19 23.12
N GLN A 198 -16.50 35.95 23.59
CA GLN A 198 -15.40 35.50 24.40
C GLN A 198 -14.62 34.41 23.67
N VAL A 199 -13.49 34.81 23.15
CA VAL A 199 -12.50 33.90 22.59
C VAL A 199 -11.76 33.26 23.75
N THR A 200 -12.13 32.03 24.12
CA THR A 200 -11.34 31.24 25.06
C THR A 200 -10.05 30.86 24.39
N ARG A 201 -8.95 31.55 24.71
CA ARG A 201 -7.61 31.42 24.09
C ARG A 201 -7.03 30.01 24.06
N HIS A 202 -7.64 29.01 24.74
CA HIS A 202 -7.14 27.64 24.82
C HIS A 202 -7.45 26.79 23.59
N PHE A 203 -8.42 27.16 22.75
CA PHE A 203 -8.76 26.44 21.51
C PHE A 203 -8.46 27.23 20.23
N GLN A 204 -7.87 28.41 20.35
CA GLN A 204 -7.77 29.40 19.27
C GLN A 204 -6.89 29.00 18.08
N ASN A 205 -6.01 27.99 18.21
CA ASN A 205 -5.05 27.65 17.12
C ASN A 205 -5.02 26.19 16.69
N GLN A 206 -6.00 25.35 17.09
CA GLN A 206 -5.88 23.91 16.86
C GLN A 206 -7.18 23.27 16.39
N ILE A 207 -7.65 23.64 15.22
CA ILE A 207 -8.57 22.75 14.51
C ILE A 207 -7.71 21.70 13.84
N PHE A 208 -7.64 20.53 14.45
CA PHE A 208 -7.08 19.34 13.83
C PHE A 208 -8.04 18.88 12.72
N TYR A 209 -7.73 19.25 11.50
CA TYR A 209 -8.43 18.66 10.36
C TYR A 209 -7.81 17.30 10.13
N PRO A 210 -8.61 16.22 10.02
CA PRO A 210 -8.04 14.92 9.74
C PRO A 210 -7.26 14.98 8.41
N VAL A 211 -6.00 14.58 8.47
CA VAL A 211 -5.16 14.37 7.29
C VAL A 211 -5.59 13.07 6.64
N LEU A 212 -5.76 13.03 5.32
CA LEU A 212 -6.02 11.81 4.59
C LEU A 212 -4.70 11.24 4.06
N HIS A 213 -4.30 10.09 4.61
CA HIS A 213 -3.20 9.27 4.12
C HIS A 213 -3.73 8.07 3.34
N THR A 214 -3.05 7.70 2.26
CA THR A 214 -3.31 6.45 1.55
C THR A 214 -2.03 5.65 1.33
N ASP A 215 -2.06 4.35 1.67
CA ASP A 215 -1.05 3.41 1.20
C ASP A 215 -1.35 3.02 -0.25
N ALA A 216 -0.54 3.51 -1.18
CA ALA A 216 -0.66 3.29 -2.60
C ALA A 216 0.36 2.27 -3.15
N CYS A 217 1.02 1.49 -2.29
CA CYS A 217 2.05 0.53 -2.71
C CYS A 217 1.58 -0.40 -3.84
N GLN A 218 0.35 -0.87 -3.79
CA GLN A 218 -0.21 -1.74 -4.83
C GLN A 218 -0.87 -0.97 -5.99
N ALA A 219 -1.19 0.30 -5.79
CA ALA A 219 -1.94 1.12 -6.74
C ALA A 219 -1.07 1.75 -7.83
N MET A 220 0.19 2.08 -7.53
CA MET A 220 1.06 2.90 -8.38
C MET A 220 1.22 2.39 -9.82
N ASN A 221 1.22 1.07 -10.01
CA ASN A 221 1.35 0.49 -11.34
C ASN A 221 0.10 0.58 -12.21
N TYR A 222 -1.08 0.76 -11.59
CA TYR A 222 -2.34 0.43 -12.26
C TYR A 222 -3.42 1.49 -12.12
N LEU A 223 -3.40 2.28 -11.03
CA LEU A 223 -4.46 3.22 -10.71
C LEU A 223 -4.00 4.67 -10.93
N PHE A 224 -4.98 5.57 -10.96
CA PHE A 224 -4.74 7.00 -11.11
C PHE A 224 -3.95 7.55 -9.92
N THR A 225 -2.72 7.97 -10.15
CA THR A 225 -1.81 8.58 -9.17
C THR A 225 -1.01 9.76 -9.73
N GLU A 226 -1.20 10.08 -11.02
CA GLU A 226 -0.48 11.13 -11.75
C GLU A 226 -0.92 12.55 -11.36
N ASN A 227 -1.94 12.67 -10.53
CA ASN A 227 -2.39 13.95 -9.99
C ASN A 227 -2.97 13.73 -8.60
N ILE A 228 -2.11 13.86 -7.59
CA ILE A 228 -2.47 13.64 -6.18
C ILE A 228 -3.53 14.64 -5.69
N GLU A 229 -3.51 15.86 -6.19
CA GLU A 229 -4.51 16.86 -5.82
C GLU A 229 -5.93 16.43 -6.26
N LYS A 230 -6.07 15.87 -7.46
CA LYS A 230 -7.35 15.30 -7.93
C LYS A 230 -7.74 14.04 -7.15
N LEU A 231 -6.78 13.23 -6.71
CA LEU A 231 -7.05 12.10 -5.83
C LEU A 231 -7.59 12.57 -4.48
N GLY A 232 -7.15 13.73 -4.02
CA GLY A 232 -7.67 14.42 -2.85
C GLY A 232 -7.04 13.97 -1.53
N VAL A 233 -5.88 13.31 -1.58
CA VAL A 233 -5.13 12.88 -0.40
C VAL A 233 -4.13 13.94 0.05
N ASP A 234 -3.84 13.97 1.33
CA ASP A 234 -2.87 14.87 1.95
C ASP A 234 -1.50 14.19 2.09
N MET A 235 -1.47 12.86 2.22
CA MET A 235 -0.26 12.03 2.21
C MET A 235 -0.48 10.76 1.39
N LEU A 236 0.59 10.27 0.75
CA LEU A 236 0.57 9.02 -0.02
C LEU A 236 1.89 8.29 0.14
N SER A 237 1.82 7.02 0.53
CA SER A 237 2.97 6.13 0.65
C SER A 237 3.06 5.15 -0.50
N PHE A 238 4.27 4.93 -1.04
CA PHE A 238 4.54 3.87 -2.01
C PHE A 238 5.99 3.41 -1.93
N ASN A 239 6.35 2.36 -2.66
CA ASN A 239 7.71 1.84 -2.66
C ASN A 239 8.17 1.36 -4.05
N SER A 240 9.48 1.31 -4.19
CA SER A 240 10.18 0.95 -5.43
C SER A 240 9.96 -0.51 -5.83
N SER A 241 9.93 -1.42 -4.86
CA SER A 241 9.86 -2.87 -5.10
C SER A 241 8.54 -3.35 -5.70
N LYS A 242 7.50 -2.53 -5.68
CA LYS A 242 6.20 -2.85 -6.29
C LYS A 242 6.05 -2.29 -7.70
N ILE A 243 6.96 -1.39 -8.12
CA ILE A 243 6.91 -0.69 -9.42
C ILE A 243 8.12 -0.99 -10.32
N TYR A 244 8.77 -2.14 -10.13
CA TYR A 244 9.92 -2.61 -10.92
C TYR A 244 11.21 -1.78 -10.72
N GLY A 245 11.34 -1.05 -9.61
CA GLY A 245 12.50 -0.18 -9.34
C GLY A 245 13.54 -0.75 -8.36
N GLY A 246 13.30 -1.95 -7.81
CA GLY A 246 14.18 -2.60 -6.83
C GLY A 246 13.79 -2.34 -5.37
N ASN A 247 14.45 -3.08 -4.47
CA ASN A 247 14.19 -3.05 -3.03
C ASN A 247 14.92 -1.89 -2.32
N GLY A 248 14.54 -1.61 -1.07
CA GLY A 248 15.28 -0.71 -0.19
C GLY A 248 14.99 0.78 -0.38
N VAL A 249 13.87 1.14 -1.04
CA VAL A 249 13.40 2.53 -1.15
C VAL A 249 11.89 2.60 -1.06
N GLY A 250 11.40 3.45 -0.15
CA GLY A 250 10.04 3.94 -0.07
C GLY A 250 9.96 5.42 -0.40
N CYS A 251 8.76 5.91 -0.60
CA CYS A 251 8.48 7.32 -0.84
C CYS A 251 7.22 7.74 -0.10
N LEU A 252 7.28 8.88 0.57
CA LEU A 252 6.14 9.58 1.14
C LEU A 252 5.94 10.88 0.37
N TYR A 253 4.80 11.02 -0.31
CA TYR A 253 4.26 12.34 -0.63
C TYR A 253 3.59 12.90 0.61
N LYS A 254 3.88 14.14 0.95
CA LYS A 254 3.27 14.88 2.05
C LYS A 254 3.01 16.32 1.58
N LYS A 255 1.75 16.70 1.55
CA LYS A 255 1.33 18.07 1.19
C LYS A 255 2.03 19.09 2.10
N ARG A 256 2.45 20.23 1.55
CA ARG A 256 3.14 21.29 2.29
C ARG A 256 2.42 21.73 3.57
N SER A 257 1.09 21.80 3.52
CA SER A 257 0.25 22.21 4.67
C SER A 257 0.14 21.16 5.76
N VAL A 258 0.61 19.92 5.54
CA VAL A 258 0.61 18.87 6.55
C VAL A 258 1.91 18.95 7.34
N GLU A 259 1.80 19.00 8.66
CA GLU A 259 2.94 18.97 9.57
C GLU A 259 2.99 17.62 10.27
N ILE A 260 4.16 17.00 10.24
CA ILE A 260 4.46 15.74 10.94
C ILE A 260 5.83 15.85 11.57
N SER A 261 6.03 15.17 12.69
CA SER A 261 7.32 15.12 13.38
C SER A 261 8.15 13.91 12.94
N PRO A 262 9.48 13.98 13.01
CA PRO A 262 10.35 12.85 12.69
C PRO A 262 10.09 11.68 13.63
N VAL A 263 10.14 10.46 13.08
CA VAL A 263 9.98 9.21 13.87
C VAL A 263 11.32 8.75 14.46
N CYS A 264 12.42 9.20 13.87
CA CYS A 264 13.79 8.86 14.27
C CYS A 264 14.68 10.08 14.17
N GLY A 265 15.41 10.39 15.25
CA GLY A 265 16.40 11.47 15.27
C GLY A 265 17.65 11.11 14.48
N GLY A 266 18.42 12.15 14.06
CA GLY A 266 19.69 11.96 13.36
C GLY A 266 20.17 13.19 12.60
N GLY A 267 20.86 13.01 11.47
CA GLY A 267 21.68 14.02 10.78
C GLY A 267 20.94 14.98 9.85
N GLY A 268 19.60 15.10 9.93
CA GLY A 268 18.85 16.14 9.20
C GLY A 268 18.51 15.84 7.74
N GLN A 269 18.78 14.61 7.26
CA GLN A 269 18.39 14.20 5.90
C GLN A 269 16.87 14.31 5.71
N GLU A 270 16.44 14.37 4.45
CA GLU A 270 15.04 14.52 4.08
C GLU A 270 14.33 15.67 4.83
N ASN A 271 15.00 16.83 4.91
CA ASN A 271 14.50 18.02 5.62
C ASN A 271 14.18 17.77 7.10
N ASN A 272 15.01 17.03 7.80
CA ASN A 272 14.86 16.58 9.20
C ASN A 272 13.71 15.60 9.44
N LEU A 273 13.02 15.12 8.42
CA LEU A 273 11.89 14.21 8.60
C LEU A 273 12.34 12.74 8.67
N ARG A 274 13.35 12.36 7.88
CA ARG A 274 13.86 10.99 7.83
C ARG A 274 15.39 11.00 7.84
N SER A 275 15.93 10.71 8.98
CA SER A 275 17.39 10.68 9.22
C SER A 275 18.04 9.39 8.66
N GLY A 276 19.33 9.49 8.36
CA GLY A 276 20.16 8.41 7.82
C GLY A 276 20.50 8.62 6.35
N THR A 277 21.71 8.21 5.97
CA THR A 277 22.25 8.40 4.61
C THR A 277 21.29 7.85 3.55
N GLU A 278 21.03 8.65 2.54
CA GLU A 278 20.10 8.33 1.46
C GLU A 278 20.66 7.25 0.52
N ASN A 279 19.83 6.29 0.15
CA ASN A 279 20.14 5.29 -0.87
C ASN A 279 19.99 5.91 -2.27
N VAL A 280 20.96 6.74 -2.69
CA VAL A 280 20.86 7.54 -3.92
C VAL A 280 20.65 6.66 -5.16
N ALA A 281 21.33 5.53 -5.26
CA ALA A 281 21.16 4.58 -6.39
C ALA A 281 19.76 3.97 -6.43
N GLY A 282 19.25 3.54 -5.28
CA GLY A 282 17.88 3.01 -5.17
C GLY A 282 16.81 4.08 -5.43
N ILE A 283 17.02 5.32 -4.96
CA ILE A 283 16.13 6.47 -5.21
C ILE A 283 16.07 6.79 -6.70
N LEU A 284 17.20 6.76 -7.40
CA LEU A 284 17.20 6.86 -8.86
C LEU A 284 16.41 5.73 -9.51
N GLY A 285 16.56 4.48 -9.00
CA GLY A 285 15.79 3.32 -9.47
C GLY A 285 14.28 3.52 -9.32
N LEU A 286 13.83 4.00 -8.15
CA LEU A 286 12.42 4.35 -7.91
C LEU A 286 11.92 5.42 -8.88
N SER A 287 12.68 6.49 -9.06
CA SER A 287 12.33 7.60 -9.95
C SER A 287 12.14 7.13 -11.40
N LEU A 288 13.08 6.34 -11.91
CA LEU A 288 13.01 5.75 -13.25
C LEU A 288 11.84 4.77 -13.41
N ALA A 289 11.62 3.95 -12.39
CA ALA A 289 10.53 2.99 -12.38
C ALA A 289 9.16 3.69 -12.43
N LEU A 290 8.98 4.76 -11.67
CA LEU A 290 7.75 5.54 -11.67
C LEU A 290 7.51 6.20 -13.05
N GLU A 291 8.55 6.75 -13.66
CA GLU A 291 8.47 7.33 -15.01
C GLU A 291 8.06 6.28 -16.06
N ILE A 292 8.68 5.10 -16.04
CA ILE A 292 8.32 4.00 -16.96
C ILE A 292 6.89 3.56 -16.70
N THR A 293 6.54 3.36 -15.44
CA THR A 293 5.19 2.92 -15.02
C THR A 293 4.12 3.87 -15.55
N ASN A 294 4.25 5.17 -15.33
CA ASN A 294 3.25 6.14 -15.81
C ASN A 294 3.10 6.16 -17.34
N LYS A 295 4.19 5.90 -18.08
CA LYS A 295 4.15 5.83 -19.55
C LYS A 295 3.39 4.62 -20.10
N ILE A 296 3.39 3.49 -19.39
CA ILE A 296 2.81 2.23 -19.88
C ILE A 296 1.55 1.80 -19.14
N LYS A 297 1.18 2.48 -18.06
CA LYS A 297 0.13 2.12 -17.09
C LYS A 297 -1.16 1.67 -17.75
N ASP A 298 -1.75 2.49 -18.61
CA ASP A 298 -3.05 2.22 -19.22
C ASP A 298 -3.00 0.99 -20.14
N LYS A 299 -1.97 0.91 -20.97
CA LYS A 299 -1.78 -0.21 -21.90
C LYS A 299 -1.55 -1.51 -21.15
N GLU A 300 -0.72 -1.46 -20.11
CA GLU A 300 -0.39 -2.63 -19.30
C GLU A 300 -1.58 -3.08 -18.44
N SER A 301 -2.32 -2.13 -17.85
CA SER A 301 -3.56 -2.43 -17.12
C SER A 301 -4.59 -3.12 -18.02
N ALA A 302 -4.83 -2.60 -19.23
CA ALA A 302 -5.76 -3.20 -20.19
C ALA A 302 -5.32 -4.62 -20.61
N ARG A 303 -4.02 -4.87 -20.76
CA ARG A 303 -3.46 -6.19 -21.07
C ARG A 303 -3.67 -7.16 -19.91
N LEU A 304 -3.34 -6.74 -18.70
CA LEU A 304 -3.43 -7.59 -17.51
C LEU A 304 -4.88 -7.88 -17.13
N ILE A 305 -5.81 -6.96 -17.29
CA ILE A 305 -7.24 -7.19 -17.08
C ILE A 305 -7.72 -8.40 -17.90
N LYS A 306 -7.36 -8.46 -19.19
CA LYS A 306 -7.75 -9.58 -20.07
C LYS A 306 -7.20 -10.92 -19.59
N ILE A 307 -5.94 -10.95 -19.13
CA ILE A 307 -5.30 -12.16 -18.63
C ILE A 307 -5.88 -12.54 -17.26
N ARG A 308 -6.12 -11.55 -16.38
CA ARG A 308 -6.72 -11.73 -15.05
C ARG A 308 -8.13 -12.33 -15.15
N ASP A 309 -8.97 -11.71 -15.98
CA ASP A 309 -10.38 -12.14 -16.12
C ASP A 309 -10.45 -13.55 -16.69
N TYR A 310 -9.65 -13.84 -17.72
CA TYR A 310 -9.48 -15.21 -18.23
C TYR A 310 -9.03 -16.18 -17.13
N ALA A 311 -8.03 -15.82 -16.33
CA ALA A 311 -7.54 -16.66 -15.25
C ALA A 311 -8.60 -16.90 -14.17
N ILE A 312 -9.39 -15.87 -13.80
CA ILE A 312 -10.49 -16.00 -12.84
C ILE A 312 -11.54 -16.98 -13.36
N GLU A 313 -11.94 -16.88 -14.63
CA GLU A 313 -12.92 -17.79 -15.25
C GLU A 313 -12.42 -19.24 -15.23
N GLU A 314 -11.20 -19.49 -15.70
CA GLU A 314 -10.63 -20.84 -15.73
C GLU A 314 -10.44 -21.44 -14.32
N LEU A 315 -10.01 -20.65 -13.34
CA LEU A 315 -9.84 -21.10 -11.95
C LEU A 315 -11.17 -21.43 -11.29
N LEU A 316 -12.22 -20.66 -11.55
CA LEU A 316 -13.56 -20.94 -11.02
C LEU A 316 -14.20 -22.17 -11.69
N LEU A 317 -13.91 -22.45 -12.96
CA LEU A 317 -14.35 -23.67 -13.64
C LEU A 317 -13.75 -24.94 -13.02
N LEU A 318 -12.57 -24.85 -12.39
CA LEU A 318 -12.01 -25.97 -11.63
C LEU A 318 -12.91 -26.42 -10.47
N SER A 319 -13.74 -25.54 -9.91
CA SER A 319 -14.68 -25.92 -8.86
C SER A 319 -15.64 -27.04 -9.34
N VAL A 320 -16.11 -26.95 -10.59
CA VAL A 320 -17.01 -27.94 -11.17
C VAL A 320 -16.30 -29.26 -11.47
N SER A 321 -15.08 -29.22 -11.98
CA SER A 321 -14.33 -30.40 -12.45
C SER A 321 -13.61 -31.14 -11.33
N SER A 322 -13.10 -30.45 -10.32
CA SER A 322 -12.31 -31.04 -9.24
C SER A 322 -13.11 -31.57 -8.07
N GLY A 323 -14.34 -31.06 -7.86
CA GLY A 323 -15.16 -31.35 -6.69
C GLY A 323 -14.80 -30.56 -5.44
N TYR A 324 -13.82 -29.61 -5.54
CA TYR A 324 -13.52 -28.63 -4.48
C TYR A 324 -14.34 -27.35 -4.70
N GLU A 325 -14.85 -26.77 -3.63
CA GLU A 325 -15.42 -25.41 -3.71
C GLU A 325 -14.29 -24.40 -3.88
N ILE A 326 -14.34 -23.61 -4.97
CA ILE A 326 -13.37 -22.54 -5.26
C ILE A 326 -14.14 -21.23 -5.42
N ILE A 327 -13.78 -20.24 -4.63
CA ILE A 327 -14.42 -18.92 -4.69
C ILE A 327 -13.40 -17.80 -4.87
N LEU A 328 -13.81 -16.74 -5.56
CA LEU A 328 -13.04 -15.50 -5.69
C LEU A 328 -13.20 -14.65 -4.42
N ASN A 329 -12.09 -14.19 -3.85
CA ASN A 329 -12.08 -13.29 -2.71
C ASN A 329 -11.99 -11.83 -3.16
N GLY A 330 -12.79 -10.94 -2.55
CA GLY A 330 -12.86 -9.53 -2.86
C GLY A 330 -13.70 -9.19 -4.09
N SER A 331 -13.77 -7.92 -4.46
CA SER A 331 -14.58 -7.43 -5.57
C SER A 331 -14.12 -8.01 -6.91
N LYS A 332 -15.07 -8.40 -7.76
CA LYS A 332 -14.79 -8.79 -9.16
C LYS A 332 -14.56 -7.56 -10.04
N GLU A 333 -15.33 -6.51 -9.82
CA GLU A 333 -15.35 -5.30 -10.66
C GLU A 333 -14.29 -4.28 -10.22
N ASN A 334 -14.30 -3.91 -8.92
CA ASN A 334 -13.36 -2.95 -8.35
C ASN A 334 -12.07 -3.66 -7.90
N ARG A 335 -11.31 -4.19 -8.86
CA ARG A 335 -10.13 -5.03 -8.64
C ARG A 335 -8.92 -4.54 -9.43
N LEU A 336 -7.74 -4.61 -8.81
CA LEU A 336 -6.48 -4.38 -9.49
C LEU A 336 -6.32 -5.25 -10.74
N PRO A 337 -5.76 -4.71 -11.83
CA PRO A 337 -5.55 -5.42 -13.08
C PRO A 337 -4.74 -6.72 -12.97
N ASN A 338 -3.91 -6.82 -11.95
CA ASN A 338 -2.94 -7.90 -11.80
C ASN A 338 -3.28 -8.91 -10.69
N ASN A 339 -4.33 -8.70 -9.91
CA ASN A 339 -4.57 -9.49 -8.70
C ASN A 339 -5.70 -10.48 -8.87
N ILE A 340 -5.44 -11.71 -8.47
CA ILE A 340 -6.41 -12.80 -8.32
C ILE A 340 -6.19 -13.37 -6.92
N ASN A 341 -7.27 -13.54 -6.18
CA ASN A 341 -7.24 -14.23 -4.89
C ASN A 341 -8.43 -15.19 -4.81
N ILE A 342 -8.14 -16.47 -4.66
CA ILE A 342 -9.16 -17.52 -4.55
C ILE A 342 -9.00 -18.26 -3.23
N SER A 343 -10.12 -18.69 -2.64
CA SER A 343 -10.09 -19.72 -1.60
C SER A 343 -10.46 -21.06 -2.21
N VAL A 344 -9.72 -22.10 -1.82
CA VAL A 344 -9.99 -23.49 -2.16
C VAL A 344 -10.32 -24.19 -0.85
N PHE A 345 -11.57 -24.63 -0.68
CA PHE A 345 -12.03 -25.25 0.57
C PHE A 345 -11.58 -26.72 0.66
N GLY A 346 -11.20 -27.15 1.86
CA GLY A 346 -10.77 -28.53 2.10
C GLY A 346 -9.30 -28.84 1.75
N ILE A 347 -8.50 -27.82 1.40
CA ILE A 347 -7.07 -27.97 1.18
C ILE A 347 -6.31 -26.74 1.68
N SER A 348 -5.20 -26.94 2.36
CA SER A 348 -4.37 -25.84 2.89
C SER A 348 -3.72 -25.03 1.77
N SER A 349 -3.73 -23.69 1.90
CA SER A 349 -3.04 -22.79 0.94
C SER A 349 -1.55 -23.01 0.91
N GLU A 350 -0.94 -23.30 2.07
CA GLU A 350 0.48 -23.59 2.16
C GLU A 350 0.86 -24.80 1.32
N LEU A 351 0.05 -25.88 1.41
CA LEU A 351 0.22 -27.07 0.58
C LEU A 351 0.12 -26.74 -0.92
N LEU A 352 -0.87 -25.94 -1.30
CA LEU A 352 -1.03 -25.51 -2.70
C LEU A 352 0.18 -24.70 -3.20
N VAL A 353 0.72 -23.79 -2.38
CA VAL A 353 1.92 -23.02 -2.72
C VAL A 353 3.13 -23.94 -2.92
N ILE A 354 3.38 -24.87 -1.99
CA ILE A 354 4.50 -25.83 -2.06
C ILE A 354 4.38 -26.72 -3.31
N GLU A 355 3.21 -27.25 -3.58
CA GLU A 355 2.96 -28.13 -4.75
C GLU A 355 3.11 -27.37 -6.08
N LEU A 356 2.69 -26.10 -6.14
CA LEU A 356 2.85 -25.27 -7.33
C LEU A 356 4.33 -24.86 -7.53
N ASP A 357 5.03 -24.50 -6.45
CA ASP A 357 6.45 -24.17 -6.49
C ASP A 357 7.30 -25.36 -6.99
N ALA A 358 6.99 -26.57 -6.52
CA ALA A 358 7.63 -27.81 -7.02
C ALA A 358 7.43 -28.04 -8.53
N LYS A 359 6.43 -27.36 -9.14
CA LYS A 359 6.17 -27.36 -10.58
C LYS A 359 6.72 -26.10 -11.28
N GLY A 360 7.48 -25.26 -10.58
CA GLY A 360 8.06 -24.01 -11.07
C GLY A 360 7.07 -22.86 -11.19
N ILE A 361 5.95 -22.89 -10.44
CA ILE A 361 4.92 -21.84 -10.43
C ILE A 361 4.91 -21.17 -9.05
N MET A 362 5.40 -19.94 -8.97
CA MET A 362 5.57 -19.18 -7.73
C MET A 362 4.36 -18.29 -7.48
N VAL A 363 3.60 -18.61 -6.45
CA VAL A 363 2.41 -17.89 -5.96
C VAL A 363 2.54 -17.66 -4.45
N SER A 364 1.58 -17.00 -3.81
CA SER A 364 1.61 -16.74 -2.37
C SER A 364 0.28 -17.11 -1.72
N GLU A 365 0.30 -17.46 -0.45
CA GLU A 365 -0.92 -17.73 0.33
C GLU A 365 -1.51 -16.45 0.97
N ARG A 366 -0.66 -15.50 1.36
CA ARG A 366 -1.00 -14.26 2.09
C ARG A 366 0.01 -13.16 1.78
N SER A 367 0.00 -12.06 2.53
CA SER A 367 1.08 -11.09 2.39
C SER A 367 2.41 -11.70 2.85
N ALA A 368 3.46 -11.53 2.06
CA ALA A 368 4.80 -12.03 2.38
C ALA A 368 5.32 -11.55 3.76
N CYS A 369 4.79 -10.44 4.28
CA CYS A 369 5.15 -9.86 5.58
C CYS A 369 4.46 -10.57 6.77
N ALA A 370 3.44 -11.41 6.55
CA ALA A 370 2.69 -12.11 7.59
C ALA A 370 3.18 -13.56 7.81
N SER A 371 4.25 -13.99 7.14
CA SER A 371 4.77 -15.37 7.16
C SER A 371 5.28 -15.84 8.53
N ASN A 372 5.56 -14.92 9.46
CA ASN A 372 6.05 -15.23 10.81
C ASN A 372 4.95 -15.26 11.89
N GLY A 373 3.67 -15.09 11.54
CA GLY A 373 2.54 -15.12 12.46
C GLY A 373 1.76 -16.44 12.36
N GLU A 374 1.50 -17.10 13.48
CA GLU A 374 0.54 -18.19 13.58
C GLU A 374 -0.87 -17.64 13.26
N GLY A 375 -1.52 -18.20 12.24
CA GLY A 375 -2.92 -17.90 11.93
C GLY A 375 -3.17 -17.46 10.49
N SER A 376 -4.42 -17.46 10.12
CA SER A 376 -4.95 -17.09 8.81
C SER A 376 -4.88 -15.57 8.55
N SER A 377 -4.95 -15.17 7.26
CA SER A 377 -5.00 -13.77 6.84
C SER A 377 -6.12 -12.99 7.56
N HIS A 378 -5.76 -11.86 8.19
CA HIS A 378 -6.74 -10.95 8.81
C HIS A 378 -7.68 -10.33 7.76
N VAL A 379 -7.20 -10.15 6.51
CA VAL A 379 -8.01 -9.63 5.39
C VAL A 379 -9.09 -10.63 5.01
N ILE A 380 -8.74 -11.92 4.85
CA ILE A 380 -9.72 -12.97 4.54
C ILE A 380 -10.70 -13.16 5.69
N ARG A 381 -10.24 -13.09 6.94
CA ARG A 381 -11.11 -13.12 8.12
C ARG A 381 -12.11 -11.96 8.13
N ALA A 382 -11.64 -10.75 7.88
CA ALA A 382 -12.50 -9.56 7.80
C ALA A 382 -13.56 -9.72 6.68
N LEU A 383 -13.15 -10.21 5.51
CA LEU A 383 -14.04 -10.47 4.38
C LEU A 383 -15.10 -11.54 4.71
N ARG A 384 -14.72 -12.66 5.34
CA ARG A 384 -15.68 -13.72 5.75
C ARG A 384 -16.66 -13.20 6.79
N SER A 385 -16.19 -12.41 7.76
CA SER A 385 -17.06 -11.76 8.73
C SER A 385 -18.09 -10.84 8.07
N ALA A 386 -17.68 -10.04 7.08
CA ALA A 386 -18.59 -9.18 6.31
C ALA A 386 -19.62 -10.00 5.49
N GLN A 387 -19.27 -11.21 5.06
CA GLN A 387 -20.15 -12.13 4.34
C GLN A 387 -21.05 -12.96 5.27
N ASN A 388 -21.01 -12.78 6.59
CA ASN A 388 -21.67 -13.61 7.61
C ASN A 388 -21.32 -15.11 7.47
N LYS A 389 -20.09 -15.42 7.06
CA LYS A 389 -19.57 -16.78 6.93
C LYS A 389 -18.59 -17.09 8.05
N THR A 390 -18.64 -18.30 8.58
CA THR A 390 -17.59 -18.79 9.48
C THR A 390 -16.28 -18.90 8.73
N PHE A 391 -15.21 -18.49 9.39
CA PHE A 391 -13.87 -18.66 8.85
C PHE A 391 -13.47 -20.13 9.07
N ASP A 392 -13.20 -20.86 7.99
CA ASP A 392 -12.62 -22.19 8.05
C ASP A 392 -11.08 -22.06 7.91
N GLU A 393 -10.36 -22.42 8.96
CA GLU A 393 -8.88 -22.38 8.99
C GLU A 393 -8.25 -23.36 7.98
N THR A 394 -9.00 -24.38 7.55
CA THR A 394 -8.55 -25.34 6.52
C THR A 394 -8.70 -24.77 5.10
N SER A 395 -9.49 -23.71 4.92
CA SER A 395 -9.67 -23.05 3.63
C SER A 395 -8.57 -22.04 3.37
N GLY A 396 -7.55 -22.44 2.66
CA GLY A 396 -6.47 -21.55 2.26
C GLY A 396 -6.88 -20.55 1.19
N ALA A 397 -6.34 -19.32 1.29
CA ALA A 397 -6.43 -18.33 0.22
C ALA A 397 -5.15 -18.32 -0.62
N LEU A 398 -5.27 -18.54 -1.91
CA LEU A 398 -4.18 -18.51 -2.87
C LEU A 398 -4.20 -17.16 -3.59
N ARG A 399 -3.12 -16.37 -3.42
CA ARG A 399 -2.92 -15.12 -4.13
C ARG A 399 -2.03 -15.33 -5.35
N ILE A 400 -2.54 -14.96 -6.51
CA ILE A 400 -1.88 -15.04 -7.81
C ILE A 400 -1.79 -13.62 -8.35
N THR A 401 -0.58 -13.09 -8.53
CA THR A 401 -0.40 -11.71 -8.99
C THR A 401 0.48 -11.61 -10.22
N LEU A 402 -0.15 -11.13 -11.29
CA LEU A 402 0.42 -11.04 -12.63
C LEU A 402 1.46 -9.91 -12.71
N GLY A 403 2.40 -10.01 -13.63
CA GLY A 403 3.41 -9.00 -13.89
C GLY A 403 3.57 -8.70 -15.37
N ARG A 404 4.50 -7.77 -15.69
CA ARG A 404 4.82 -7.37 -17.07
C ARG A 404 5.24 -8.56 -17.95
N GLN A 405 5.85 -9.59 -17.35
CA GLN A 405 6.31 -10.81 -18.02
C GLN A 405 5.21 -11.85 -18.22
N THR A 406 4.08 -11.74 -17.49
CA THR A 406 3.04 -12.77 -17.50
C THR A 406 2.28 -12.78 -18.83
N ILE A 407 2.12 -13.96 -19.41
CA ILE A 407 1.37 -14.20 -20.65
C ILE A 407 0.25 -15.23 -20.41
N LYS A 408 -0.71 -15.32 -21.34
CA LYS A 408 -1.85 -16.25 -21.24
C LYS A 408 -1.41 -17.70 -21.00
N LYS A 409 -0.34 -18.17 -21.68
CA LYS A 409 0.20 -19.52 -21.53
C LYS A 409 0.66 -19.84 -20.11
N ASP A 410 1.10 -18.85 -19.33
CA ASP A 410 1.48 -19.05 -17.93
C ASP A 410 0.25 -19.40 -17.10
N ILE A 411 -0.92 -18.78 -17.41
CA ILE A 411 -2.20 -19.09 -16.79
C ILE A 411 -2.69 -20.49 -17.17
N ASP A 412 -2.61 -20.84 -18.45
CA ASP A 412 -2.97 -22.19 -18.91
C ASP A 412 -2.14 -23.25 -18.16
N THR A 413 -0.86 -22.97 -17.93
CA THR A 413 0.04 -23.84 -17.17
C THR A 413 -0.34 -23.90 -15.69
N LEU A 414 -0.66 -22.76 -15.07
CA LEU A 414 -1.14 -22.69 -13.68
C LEU A 414 -2.41 -23.52 -13.49
N VAL A 415 -3.44 -23.27 -14.31
CA VAL A 415 -4.75 -23.96 -14.22
C VAL A 415 -4.58 -25.46 -14.38
N LYS A 416 -3.83 -25.92 -15.37
CA LYS A 416 -3.53 -27.35 -15.60
C LYS A 416 -2.85 -27.98 -14.38
N ASN A 417 -1.83 -27.34 -13.82
CA ASN A 417 -1.11 -27.91 -12.68
C ASN A 417 -1.93 -27.86 -11.40
N LEU A 418 -2.72 -26.80 -11.17
CA LEU A 418 -3.63 -26.73 -10.02
C LEU A 418 -4.69 -27.84 -10.12
N SER A 419 -5.28 -28.08 -11.29
CA SER A 419 -6.22 -29.19 -11.51
C SER A 419 -5.61 -30.55 -11.12
N GLN A 420 -4.38 -30.82 -11.55
CA GLN A 420 -3.68 -32.06 -11.19
C GLN A 420 -3.40 -32.20 -9.70
N ILE A 421 -3.09 -31.09 -9.03
CA ILE A 421 -2.87 -31.05 -7.57
C ILE A 421 -4.19 -31.37 -6.85
N LEU A 422 -5.29 -30.72 -7.24
CA LEU A 422 -6.59 -30.95 -6.65
C LEU A 422 -7.04 -32.41 -6.83
N GLU A 423 -6.85 -33.00 -8.00
CA GLU A 423 -7.16 -34.40 -8.26
C GLU A 423 -6.32 -35.35 -7.40
N LYS A 424 -5.01 -35.08 -7.25
CA LYS A 424 -4.11 -35.85 -6.38
C LYS A 424 -4.64 -35.94 -4.94
N TYR A 425 -5.16 -34.82 -4.39
CA TYR A 425 -5.60 -34.76 -3.00
C TYR A 425 -7.08 -35.12 -2.80
N LYS A 426 -7.87 -35.27 -3.85
CA LYS A 426 -9.28 -35.68 -3.76
C LYS A 426 -9.50 -37.05 -3.10
N ASN A 427 -8.53 -37.95 -3.24
CA ASN A 427 -8.59 -39.30 -2.71
C ASN A 427 -8.04 -39.43 -1.27
N PHE A 428 -7.62 -38.34 -0.68
CA PHE A 428 -7.11 -38.29 0.71
C PHE A 428 -8.10 -37.65 1.69
N ASN A 429 -9.19 -37.06 1.18
CA ASN A 429 -10.33 -36.57 1.94
C ASN A 429 -11.51 -37.56 1.75
#